data_ef6bb565f2bebb2cd30f46393922ef4a
#
_entry.id   ef6bb565f2bebb2cd30f46393922ef4a
#
_cell.length_a   1.000
_cell.length_b   1.000
_cell.length_c   1.000
_cell.angle_alpha   90.00
_cell.angle_beta   90.00
_cell.angle_gamma   90.00
#
_symmetry.space_group_name_H-M   'P 1'
#
loop_
_entity.id
_entity.type
_entity.pdbx_description
1 polymer ?
#
loop_
_entity_poly.entity_id
_entity_poly.type
_entity_poly.pdbx_seq_one_letter_code
_entity_poly.pdbx_strand_id
1 'polypeptide(L)'
;MTALEKSKCTNMADEIGDILTLTPSLYKALCDTPREIFAPVTRHAYRLDAQPIGGNQWISSPLTVAKMTLALEAEDIDNALEIGCGSGYQAAILSHLAHRVFSVERIEKLASEAKKRFEALKIHNVHVRFDDGNVGWKSYAPYDRILLSAAAQQVPQTLFNQLKNGGILVAPIKKDGKQFIVKFKKDARGEITQKALDECLFVPLLGGIE
;
A
#
# COMPACT_ATOMS: atom_id res chain seq x y z
N MET A 1 14.62 -6.85 14.50
CA MET A 1 15.49 -6.17 13.51
C MET A 1 16.88 -6.00 14.09
N THR A 2 17.92 -6.43 13.39
CA THR A 2 19.34 -6.26 13.77
C THR A 2 19.82 -4.82 13.51
N ALA A 3 20.97 -4.43 14.07
CA ALA A 3 21.56 -3.11 13.82
C ALA A 3 21.90 -2.88 12.33
N LEU A 4 22.33 -3.94 11.62
CA LEU A 4 22.60 -3.86 10.19
C LEU A 4 21.32 -3.64 9.36
N GLU A 5 20.26 -4.37 9.65
CA GLU A 5 18.95 -4.17 9.00
C GLU A 5 18.45 -2.75 9.24
N LYS A 6 18.56 -2.24 10.47
CA LYS A 6 18.17 -0.87 10.82
C LYS A 6 18.95 0.16 10.01
N SER A 7 20.27 -0.01 9.89
CA SER A 7 21.12 0.88 9.09
C SER A 7 20.71 0.88 7.62
N LYS A 8 20.43 -0.28 7.03
CA LYS A 8 19.95 -0.38 5.63
C LYS A 8 18.60 0.32 5.42
N CYS A 9 17.66 0.12 6.35
CA CYS A 9 16.34 0.81 6.32
C CYS A 9 16.53 2.33 6.40
N THR A 10 17.40 2.80 7.30
CA THR A 10 17.67 4.23 7.49
C THR A 10 18.29 4.82 6.20
N ASN A 11 19.31 4.19 5.63
CA ASN A 11 19.93 4.67 4.39
C ASN A 11 18.91 4.75 3.23
N MET A 12 18.01 3.75 3.11
CA MET A 12 16.92 3.79 2.12
C MET A 12 15.94 4.94 2.40
N ALA A 13 15.59 5.17 3.66
CA ALA A 13 14.69 6.27 4.05
C ALA A 13 15.34 7.65 3.80
N ASP A 14 16.65 7.79 4.03
CA ASP A 14 17.42 9.00 3.73
C ASP A 14 17.44 9.26 2.21
N GLU A 15 17.74 8.24 1.40
CA GLU A 15 17.73 8.34 -0.07
C GLU A 15 16.34 8.76 -0.59
N ILE A 16 15.25 8.26 0.01
CA ILE A 16 13.88 8.70 -0.31
C ILE A 16 13.67 10.15 0.16
N GLY A 17 14.20 10.52 1.33
CA GLY A 17 14.12 11.86 1.91
C GLY A 17 14.81 12.94 1.06
N ASP A 18 15.85 12.57 0.31
CA ASP A 18 16.52 13.45 -0.67
C ASP A 18 15.61 13.76 -1.89
N ILE A 19 14.63 12.90 -2.16
CA ILE A 19 13.71 13.01 -3.31
C ILE A 19 12.35 13.59 -2.90
N LEU A 20 11.86 13.22 -1.69
CA LEU A 20 10.52 13.56 -1.19
C LEU A 20 10.60 14.16 0.20
N THR A 21 9.79 15.15 0.48
CA THR A 21 9.58 15.62 1.86
C THR A 21 8.76 14.57 2.61
N LEU A 22 9.44 13.73 3.41
CA LEU A 22 8.80 12.72 4.25
C LEU A 22 8.27 13.35 5.54
N THR A 23 7.12 12.88 6.03
CA THR A 23 6.69 13.18 7.39
C THR A 23 7.54 12.38 8.39
N PRO A 24 7.70 12.86 9.64
CA PRO A 24 8.45 12.11 10.66
C PRO A 24 7.92 10.69 10.89
N SER A 25 6.59 10.51 10.85
CA SER A 25 5.95 9.21 11.04
C SER A 25 6.25 8.25 9.89
N LEU A 26 6.17 8.71 8.64
CA LEU A 26 6.50 7.89 7.47
C LEU A 26 7.99 7.56 7.41
N TYR A 27 8.87 8.52 7.69
CA TYR A 27 10.31 8.27 7.79
C TYR A 27 10.60 7.17 8.82
N LYS A 28 9.99 7.29 10.02
CA LYS A 28 10.13 6.28 11.08
C LYS A 28 9.59 4.92 10.62
N ALA A 29 8.43 4.85 9.97
CA ALA A 29 7.85 3.62 9.44
C ALA A 29 8.79 2.93 8.43
N LEU A 30 9.40 3.68 7.51
CA LEU A 30 10.40 3.15 6.57
C LEU A 30 11.64 2.62 7.28
N CYS A 31 12.13 3.34 8.30
CA CYS A 31 13.28 2.93 9.11
C CYS A 31 13.00 1.68 9.96
N ASP A 32 11.76 1.45 10.39
CA ASP A 32 11.38 0.36 11.31
C ASP A 32 10.85 -0.89 10.59
N THR A 33 10.69 -0.84 9.26
CA THR A 33 10.19 -1.98 8.46
C THR A 33 11.30 -2.61 7.64
N PRO A 34 11.83 -3.79 8.04
CA PRO A 34 12.93 -4.46 7.33
C PRO A 34 12.44 -5.02 5.99
N ARG A 35 12.70 -4.28 4.92
CA ARG A 35 12.17 -4.59 3.58
C ARG A 35 12.64 -5.93 3.03
N GLU A 36 13.82 -6.41 3.42
CA GLU A 36 14.37 -7.69 2.97
C GLU A 36 13.51 -8.90 3.35
N ILE A 37 12.60 -8.77 4.35
CA ILE A 37 11.63 -9.82 4.69
C ILE A 37 10.53 -9.92 3.64
N PHE A 38 10.25 -8.85 2.93
CA PHE A 38 9.19 -8.75 1.92
C PHE A 38 9.71 -8.91 0.49
N ALA A 39 10.99 -8.63 0.26
CA ALA A 39 11.60 -8.65 -1.06
C ALA A 39 12.21 -10.02 -1.37
N PRO A 40 12.03 -10.57 -2.59
CA PRO A 40 12.53 -11.90 -2.94
C PRO A 40 14.04 -11.95 -3.09
N VAL A 41 14.68 -10.82 -3.45
CA VAL A 41 16.12 -10.70 -3.64
C VAL A 41 16.70 -9.78 -2.58
N THR A 42 17.12 -10.34 -1.44
CA THR A 42 17.56 -9.59 -0.26
C THR A 42 18.69 -8.60 -0.52
N ARG A 43 19.65 -8.93 -1.41
CA ARG A 43 20.76 -8.03 -1.77
C ARG A 43 20.31 -6.73 -2.47
N HIS A 44 19.10 -6.72 -3.06
CA HIS A 44 18.52 -5.57 -3.76
C HIS A 44 17.31 -4.98 -3.02
N ALA A 45 16.99 -5.51 -1.83
CA ALA A 45 15.75 -5.17 -1.12
C ALA A 45 15.60 -3.67 -0.85
N TYR A 46 16.71 -2.98 -0.61
CA TYR A 46 16.72 -1.56 -0.23
C TYR A 46 16.96 -0.59 -1.40
N ARG A 47 17.12 -1.11 -2.62
CA ARG A 47 17.19 -0.26 -3.83
C ARG A 47 15.81 0.34 -4.11
N LEU A 48 15.80 1.54 -4.70
CA LEU A 48 14.54 2.22 -5.07
C LEU A 48 13.89 1.65 -6.34
N ASP A 49 14.06 0.36 -6.56
CA ASP A 49 13.50 -0.40 -7.70
C ASP A 49 12.36 -1.31 -7.24
N ALA A 50 11.39 -1.55 -8.14
CA ALA A 50 10.42 -2.63 -8.00
C ALA A 50 11.07 -3.98 -8.28
N GLN A 51 10.59 -5.06 -7.63
CA GLN A 51 11.12 -6.42 -7.83
C GLN A 51 9.99 -7.41 -8.10
N PRO A 52 10.20 -8.42 -8.99
CA PRO A 52 9.19 -9.45 -9.22
C PRO A 52 9.04 -10.32 -7.96
N ILE A 53 7.79 -10.68 -7.64
CA ILE A 53 7.43 -11.69 -6.63
C ILE A 53 6.68 -12.83 -7.29
N GLY A 54 6.19 -13.82 -6.54
CA GLY A 54 5.36 -14.89 -7.12
C GLY A 54 4.08 -14.38 -7.80
N GLY A 55 3.45 -15.24 -8.62
CA GLY A 55 2.15 -14.95 -9.24
C GLY A 55 2.17 -13.81 -10.27
N ASN A 56 3.28 -13.61 -10.99
CA ASN A 56 3.47 -12.47 -11.92
C ASN A 56 3.19 -11.10 -11.28
N GLN A 57 3.42 -10.99 -9.98
CA GLN A 57 3.25 -9.75 -9.22
C GLN A 57 4.61 -9.11 -8.91
N TRP A 58 4.56 -7.87 -8.43
CA TRP A 58 5.74 -7.07 -8.09
C TRP A 58 5.59 -6.44 -6.72
N ILE A 59 6.67 -6.44 -5.93
CA ILE A 59 6.77 -5.52 -4.80
C ILE A 59 7.17 -4.16 -5.35
N SER A 60 6.35 -3.15 -5.10
CA SER A 60 6.59 -1.77 -5.54
C SER A 60 7.90 -1.23 -4.99
N SER A 61 8.54 -0.29 -5.70
CA SER A 61 9.74 0.37 -5.19
C SER A 61 9.44 1.07 -3.85
N PRO A 62 10.41 1.20 -2.95
CA PRO A 62 10.23 1.93 -1.69
C PRO A 62 9.80 3.39 -1.93
N LEU A 63 10.33 4.01 -2.98
CA LEU A 63 9.96 5.38 -3.38
C LEU A 63 8.47 5.47 -3.78
N THR A 64 7.97 4.49 -4.55
CA THR A 64 6.55 4.44 -4.91
C THR A 64 5.66 4.24 -3.69
N VAL A 65 6.06 3.35 -2.77
CA VAL A 65 5.37 3.15 -1.48
C VAL A 65 5.30 4.46 -0.69
N ALA A 66 6.41 5.20 -0.59
CA ALA A 66 6.44 6.49 0.10
C ALA A 66 5.52 7.52 -0.58
N LYS A 67 5.56 7.66 -1.92
CA LYS A 67 4.67 8.56 -2.68
C LYS A 67 3.19 8.24 -2.45
N MET A 68 2.82 6.95 -2.54
CA MET A 68 1.44 6.51 -2.33
C MET A 68 0.97 6.78 -0.89
N THR A 69 1.83 6.53 0.09
CA THR A 69 1.52 6.75 1.52
C THR A 69 1.37 8.24 1.85
N LEU A 70 2.26 9.10 1.30
CA LEU A 70 2.12 10.57 1.44
C LEU A 70 0.82 11.08 0.80
N ALA A 71 0.51 10.61 -0.43
CA ALA A 71 -0.72 10.99 -1.12
C ALA A 71 -1.97 10.56 -0.33
N LEU A 72 -1.90 9.43 0.37
CA LEU A 72 -2.99 8.86 1.17
C LEU A 72 -3.27 9.66 2.46
N GLU A 73 -2.30 10.45 2.96
CA GLU A 73 -2.42 11.16 4.24
C GLU A 73 -2.83 10.20 5.38
N ALA A 74 -2.09 9.08 5.51
CA ALA A 74 -2.49 7.93 6.35
C ALA A 74 -2.05 8.03 7.81
N GLU A 75 -1.75 9.22 8.32
CA GLU A 75 -1.26 9.40 9.69
C GLU A 75 -2.40 9.54 10.68
N ASP A 76 -2.27 8.84 11.81
CA ASP A 76 -3.17 8.89 12.98
C ASP A 76 -4.65 8.67 12.59
N ILE A 77 -4.90 7.62 11.82
CA ILE A 77 -6.23 7.22 11.36
C ILE A 77 -6.69 5.92 12.01
N ASP A 78 -7.99 5.74 12.17
CA ASP A 78 -8.54 4.53 12.77
C ASP A 78 -8.32 3.30 11.89
N ASN A 79 -8.64 3.40 10.58
CA ASN A 79 -8.54 2.26 9.70
C ASN A 79 -8.18 2.62 8.26
N ALA A 80 -7.39 1.75 7.64
CA ALA A 80 -7.09 1.77 6.21
C ALA A 80 -7.45 0.45 5.54
N LEU A 81 -7.89 0.51 4.29
CA LEU A 81 -8.05 -0.64 3.41
C LEU A 81 -7.00 -0.59 2.29
N GLU A 82 -6.26 -1.67 2.13
CA GLU A 82 -5.38 -1.88 0.99
C GLU A 82 -5.98 -2.94 0.05
N ILE A 83 -5.93 -2.69 -1.26
CA ILE A 83 -6.29 -3.63 -2.30
C ILE A 83 -5.04 -4.06 -3.06
N GLY A 84 -4.68 -5.34 -2.98
CA GLY A 84 -3.45 -5.90 -3.51
C GLY A 84 -2.34 -5.93 -2.45
N CYS A 85 -2.44 -6.88 -1.50
CA CYS A 85 -1.46 -7.05 -0.43
C CYS A 85 -0.05 -7.39 -0.96
N GLY A 86 0.01 -8.25 -1.99
CA GLY A 86 1.26 -8.72 -2.56
C GLY A 86 2.19 -9.34 -1.52
N SER A 87 3.39 -8.77 -1.38
CA SER A 87 4.35 -9.22 -0.36
C SER A 87 3.97 -8.81 1.07
N GLY A 88 3.09 -7.82 1.24
CA GLY A 88 2.70 -7.22 2.52
C GLY A 88 3.48 -5.96 2.91
N TYR A 89 4.44 -5.50 2.09
CA TYR A 89 5.30 -4.38 2.48
C TYR A 89 4.53 -3.07 2.66
N GLN A 90 3.63 -2.72 1.74
CA GLN A 90 2.83 -1.50 1.87
C GLN A 90 1.91 -1.55 3.10
N ALA A 91 1.27 -2.69 3.38
CA ALA A 91 0.47 -2.87 4.59
C ALA A 91 1.32 -2.76 5.87
N ALA A 92 2.58 -3.27 5.85
CA ALA A 92 3.50 -3.11 6.96
C ALA A 92 3.87 -1.65 7.20
N ILE A 93 4.09 -0.84 6.17
CA ILE A 93 4.30 0.62 6.33
C ILE A 93 3.04 1.28 6.91
N LEU A 94 1.85 0.96 6.38
CA LEU A 94 0.58 1.51 6.88
C LEU A 94 0.31 1.11 8.35
N SER A 95 0.81 -0.04 8.82
CA SER A 95 0.63 -0.49 10.19
C SER A 95 1.27 0.42 11.26
N HIS A 96 2.26 1.22 10.86
CA HIS A 96 2.88 2.22 11.73
C HIS A 96 2.09 3.54 11.78
N LEU A 97 1.15 3.75 10.85
CA LEU A 97 0.47 5.03 10.62
C LEU A 97 -1.03 4.97 10.96
N ALA A 98 -1.62 3.79 10.91
CA ALA A 98 -3.04 3.54 11.17
C ALA A 98 -3.22 2.60 12.36
N HIS A 99 -4.31 2.77 13.11
CA HIS A 99 -4.62 1.85 14.21
C HIS A 99 -4.94 0.43 13.72
N ARG A 100 -5.60 0.29 12.56
CA ARG A 100 -5.90 -1.00 11.92
C ARG A 100 -5.73 -0.89 10.41
N VAL A 101 -5.12 -1.92 9.83
CA VAL A 101 -4.98 -2.08 8.38
C VAL A 101 -5.68 -3.35 7.94
N PHE A 102 -6.54 -3.23 6.96
CA PHE A 102 -7.20 -4.34 6.29
C PHE A 102 -6.62 -4.44 4.89
N SER A 103 -6.17 -5.62 4.48
CA SER A 103 -5.56 -5.82 3.17
C SER A 103 -6.18 -7.00 2.46
N VAL A 104 -6.58 -6.81 1.21
CA VAL A 104 -7.22 -7.85 0.38
C VAL A 104 -6.25 -8.29 -0.70
N GLU A 105 -6.07 -9.61 -0.84
CA GLU A 105 -5.21 -10.22 -1.85
C GLU A 105 -5.97 -11.31 -2.59
N ARG A 106 -5.93 -11.28 -3.93
CA ARG A 106 -6.62 -12.24 -4.79
C ARG A 106 -5.86 -13.55 -5.04
N ILE A 107 -4.55 -13.57 -4.73
CA ILE A 107 -3.69 -14.75 -4.89
C ILE A 107 -3.49 -15.39 -3.52
N GLU A 108 -4.03 -16.59 -3.32
CA GLU A 108 -4.06 -17.27 -2.01
C GLU A 108 -2.66 -17.44 -1.41
N LYS A 109 -1.70 -17.86 -2.25
CA LYS A 109 -0.31 -18.02 -1.84
C LYS A 109 0.29 -16.74 -1.28
N LEU A 110 0.09 -15.60 -1.95
CA LEU A 110 0.60 -14.30 -1.50
C LEU A 110 -0.08 -13.85 -0.20
N ALA A 111 -1.40 -14.01 -0.09
CA ALA A 111 -2.13 -13.72 1.14
C ALA A 111 -1.61 -14.53 2.34
N SER A 112 -1.37 -15.83 2.13
CA SER A 112 -0.81 -16.73 3.17
C SER A 112 0.61 -16.33 3.57
N GLU A 113 1.47 -16.03 2.59
CA GLU A 113 2.85 -15.60 2.85
C GLU A 113 2.91 -14.25 3.56
N ALA A 114 2.06 -13.30 3.21
CA ALA A 114 1.98 -12.00 3.89
C ALA A 114 1.59 -12.17 5.37
N LYS A 115 0.58 -13.01 5.67
CA LYS A 115 0.20 -13.33 7.06
C LYS A 115 1.37 -13.87 7.87
N LYS A 116 2.14 -14.84 7.32
CA LYS A 116 3.31 -15.40 7.99
C LYS A 116 4.39 -14.34 8.27
N ARG A 117 4.60 -13.39 7.35
CA ARG A 117 5.54 -12.28 7.55
C ARG A 117 5.09 -11.36 8.67
N PHE A 118 3.79 -11.02 8.74
CA PHE A 118 3.25 -10.19 9.83
C PHE A 118 3.37 -10.88 11.18
N GLU A 119 3.10 -12.18 11.27
CA GLU A 119 3.31 -12.99 12.49
C GLU A 119 4.78 -12.96 12.92
N ALA A 120 5.72 -13.21 12.00
CA ALA A 120 7.15 -13.22 12.28
C ALA A 120 7.67 -11.83 12.76
N LEU A 121 7.09 -10.75 12.22
CA LEU A 121 7.41 -9.37 12.60
C LEU A 121 6.62 -8.86 13.81
N LYS A 122 5.69 -9.67 14.35
CA LYS A 122 4.78 -9.28 15.44
C LYS A 122 3.95 -8.04 15.09
N ILE A 123 3.53 -7.91 13.84
CA ILE A 123 2.60 -6.89 13.37
C ILE A 123 1.18 -7.45 13.58
N HIS A 124 0.49 -6.94 14.59
CA HIS A 124 -0.82 -7.49 15.02
C HIS A 124 -2.02 -6.69 14.53
N ASN A 125 -1.79 -5.49 14.00
CA ASN A 125 -2.84 -4.58 13.51
C ASN A 125 -3.08 -4.64 12.00
N VAL A 126 -2.47 -5.60 11.30
CA VAL A 126 -2.72 -5.89 9.87
C VAL A 126 -3.54 -7.17 9.73
N HIS A 127 -4.67 -7.07 9.07
CA HIS A 127 -5.57 -8.18 8.78
C HIS A 127 -5.58 -8.45 7.26
N VAL A 128 -5.21 -9.66 6.85
CA VAL A 128 -5.18 -10.04 5.43
C VAL A 128 -6.33 -10.99 5.11
N ARG A 129 -7.07 -10.70 4.04
CA ARG A 129 -8.13 -11.54 3.49
C ARG A 129 -7.76 -11.99 2.08
N PHE A 130 -7.90 -13.28 1.82
CA PHE A 130 -7.90 -13.83 0.48
C PHE A 130 -9.30 -13.62 -0.12
N ASP A 131 -9.41 -12.69 -1.07
CA ASP A 131 -10.69 -12.35 -1.74
C ASP A 131 -10.45 -11.46 -2.98
N ASP A 132 -11.50 -11.21 -3.76
CA ASP A 132 -11.49 -10.25 -4.86
C ASP A 132 -11.42 -8.81 -4.33
N GLY A 133 -10.34 -8.09 -4.68
CA GLY A 133 -10.15 -6.69 -4.28
C GLY A 133 -11.22 -5.72 -4.79
N ASN A 134 -11.92 -6.04 -5.90
CA ASN A 134 -12.99 -5.18 -6.44
C ASN A 134 -14.19 -5.06 -5.50
N VAL A 135 -14.41 -6.03 -4.61
CA VAL A 135 -15.48 -5.98 -3.62
C VAL A 135 -15.10 -5.28 -2.33
N GLY A 136 -13.79 -5.05 -2.11
CA GLY A 136 -13.26 -4.48 -0.87
C GLY A 136 -13.48 -5.38 0.34
N TRP A 137 -13.65 -4.78 1.54
CA TRP A 137 -13.93 -5.54 2.76
C TRP A 137 -15.02 -4.86 3.59
N LYS A 138 -16.25 -5.09 3.19
CA LYS A 138 -17.45 -4.39 3.70
C LYS A 138 -17.63 -4.49 5.21
N SER A 139 -17.24 -5.62 5.84
CA SER A 139 -17.48 -5.87 7.27
C SER A 139 -16.81 -4.88 8.22
N TYR A 140 -15.77 -4.18 7.75
CA TYR A 140 -15.02 -3.20 8.54
C TYR A 140 -15.13 -1.76 8.00
N ALA A 141 -15.95 -1.56 6.97
CA ALA A 141 -16.27 -0.24 6.45
C ALA A 141 -17.13 0.57 7.47
N PRO A 142 -17.09 1.93 7.42
CA PRO A 142 -16.36 2.73 6.45
C PRO A 142 -14.88 2.93 6.83
N TYR A 143 -14.01 3.09 5.80
CA TYR A 143 -12.57 3.30 5.94
C TYR A 143 -12.21 4.79 5.87
N ASP A 144 -11.27 5.23 6.71
CA ASP A 144 -10.71 6.58 6.62
C ASP A 144 -9.87 6.74 5.35
N ARG A 145 -9.15 5.67 4.98
CA ARG A 145 -8.26 5.64 3.82
C ARG A 145 -8.40 4.33 3.04
N ILE A 146 -8.33 4.42 1.72
CA ILE A 146 -8.26 3.26 0.83
C ILE A 146 -7.09 3.43 -0.13
N LEU A 147 -6.26 2.41 -0.28
CA LEU A 147 -5.13 2.39 -1.18
C LEU A 147 -5.22 1.20 -2.12
N LEU A 148 -5.07 1.43 -3.43
CA LEU A 148 -4.94 0.36 -4.41
C LEU A 148 -3.45 0.18 -4.76
N SER A 149 -2.95 -1.03 -4.58
CA SER A 149 -1.61 -1.46 -4.97
C SER A 149 -1.61 -2.20 -6.33
N ALA A 150 -2.65 -1.96 -7.13
CA ALA A 150 -2.83 -2.44 -8.50
C ALA A 150 -3.51 -1.37 -9.36
N ALA A 151 -3.16 -1.31 -10.65
CA ALA A 151 -3.66 -0.28 -11.58
C ALA A 151 -5.05 -0.62 -12.11
N ALA A 152 -5.98 0.32 -11.99
CA ALA A 152 -7.32 0.22 -12.53
C ALA A 152 -7.53 1.19 -13.72
N GLN A 153 -8.47 0.88 -14.60
CA GLN A 153 -8.98 1.88 -15.57
C GLN A 153 -9.88 2.88 -14.85
N GLN A 154 -10.66 2.37 -13.90
CA GLN A 154 -11.55 3.14 -13.05
C GLN A 154 -11.62 2.46 -11.69
N VAL A 155 -11.63 3.23 -10.61
CA VAL A 155 -11.81 2.69 -9.25
C VAL A 155 -13.22 2.09 -9.14
N PRO A 156 -13.35 0.84 -8.66
CA PRO A 156 -14.65 0.23 -8.43
C PRO A 156 -15.52 1.08 -7.49
N GLN A 157 -16.78 1.30 -7.86
CA GLN A 157 -17.73 2.10 -7.07
C GLN A 157 -17.93 1.52 -5.65
N THR A 158 -17.80 0.19 -5.52
CA THR A 158 -17.84 -0.52 -4.24
C THR A 158 -16.84 0.01 -3.22
N LEU A 159 -15.65 0.46 -3.68
CA LEU A 159 -14.61 1.01 -2.80
C LEU A 159 -14.96 2.43 -2.35
N PHE A 160 -15.51 3.26 -3.24
CA PHE A 160 -16.01 4.60 -2.85
C PHE A 160 -17.18 4.51 -1.85
N ASN A 161 -18.03 3.48 -1.96
CA ASN A 161 -19.11 3.24 -1.01
C ASN A 161 -18.59 2.81 0.38
N GLN A 162 -17.39 2.24 0.45
CA GLN A 162 -16.72 1.85 1.69
C GLN A 162 -15.79 2.96 2.22
N LEU A 163 -15.57 4.03 1.48
CA LEU A 163 -14.79 5.18 1.92
C LEU A 163 -15.65 6.12 2.76
N LYS A 164 -15.17 6.51 3.91
CA LYS A 164 -15.79 7.48 4.82
C LYS A 164 -15.95 8.85 4.15
N ASN A 165 -16.98 9.60 4.51
CA ASN A 165 -17.04 11.01 4.17
C ASN A 165 -15.85 11.74 4.85
N GLY A 166 -15.14 12.59 4.11
CA GLY A 166 -13.84 13.15 4.50
C GLY A 166 -12.66 12.22 4.22
N GLY A 167 -12.91 11.01 3.70
CA GLY A 167 -11.88 10.02 3.41
C GLY A 167 -11.09 10.29 2.13
N ILE A 168 -9.95 9.61 2.01
CA ILE A 168 -9.06 9.68 0.85
C ILE A 168 -8.85 8.28 0.28
N LEU A 169 -8.94 8.16 -1.05
CA LEU A 169 -8.54 6.98 -1.79
C LEU A 169 -7.40 7.34 -2.73
N VAL A 170 -6.36 6.49 -2.76
CA VAL A 170 -5.23 6.64 -3.69
C VAL A 170 -5.13 5.38 -4.54
N ALA A 171 -5.07 5.55 -5.86
CA ALA A 171 -5.00 4.45 -6.79
C ALA A 171 -4.14 4.78 -8.01
N PRO A 172 -3.40 3.80 -8.57
CA PRO A 172 -2.85 3.90 -9.91
C PRO A 172 -3.98 3.80 -10.94
N ILE A 173 -4.14 4.83 -11.76
CA ILE A 173 -5.17 4.89 -12.81
C ILE A 173 -4.52 4.89 -14.18
N LYS A 174 -4.98 3.99 -15.04
CA LYS A 174 -4.52 3.90 -16.44
C LYS A 174 -5.31 4.90 -17.30
N LYS A 175 -4.58 5.80 -17.96
CA LYS A 175 -5.13 6.78 -18.88
C LYS A 175 -4.17 6.95 -20.07
N ASP A 176 -4.69 6.89 -21.28
CA ASP A 176 -3.94 7.12 -22.53
C ASP A 176 -2.63 6.32 -22.65
N GLY A 177 -2.69 5.04 -22.25
CA GLY A 177 -1.54 4.13 -22.28
C GLY A 177 -0.54 4.29 -21.12
N LYS A 178 -0.68 5.29 -20.29
CA LYS A 178 0.13 5.57 -19.09
C LYS A 178 -0.64 5.27 -17.82
N GLN A 179 0.08 5.22 -16.70
CA GLN A 179 -0.52 5.09 -15.37
C GLN A 179 -0.08 6.25 -14.49
N PHE A 180 -1.02 6.79 -13.73
CA PHE A 180 -0.76 7.89 -12.79
C PHE A 180 -1.28 7.53 -11.40
N ILE A 181 -0.55 7.90 -10.37
CA ILE A 181 -1.07 7.93 -9.00
C ILE A 181 -2.16 8.99 -8.97
N VAL A 182 -3.39 8.60 -8.69
CA VAL A 182 -4.52 9.52 -8.58
C VAL A 182 -5.04 9.50 -7.14
N LYS A 183 -5.16 10.69 -6.57
CA LYS A 183 -5.75 10.92 -5.27
C LYS A 183 -7.20 11.35 -5.43
N PHE A 184 -8.09 10.63 -4.78
CA PHE A 184 -9.52 10.93 -4.69
C PHE A 184 -9.83 11.40 -3.26
N LYS A 185 -10.56 12.50 -3.13
CA LYS A 185 -11.07 13.00 -1.85
C LYS A 185 -12.59 12.95 -1.88
N LYS A 186 -13.19 12.31 -0.89
CA LYS A 186 -14.63 12.29 -0.67
C LYS A 186 -14.96 13.34 0.40
N ASP A 187 -15.71 14.36 0.03
CA ASP A 187 -16.06 15.44 0.95
C ASP A 187 -17.13 15.03 1.98
N ALA A 188 -17.53 15.97 2.85
CA ALA A 188 -18.56 15.73 3.86
C ALA A 188 -19.96 15.43 3.27
N ARG A 189 -20.20 15.84 2.02
CA ARG A 189 -21.46 15.59 1.29
C ARG A 189 -21.44 14.29 0.49
N GLY A 190 -20.25 13.62 0.43
CA GLY A 190 -20.05 12.39 -0.34
C GLY A 190 -19.63 12.64 -1.79
N GLU A 191 -19.37 13.89 -2.19
CA GLU A 191 -18.87 14.22 -3.51
C GLU A 191 -17.38 13.86 -3.63
N ILE A 192 -16.98 13.33 -4.80
CA ILE A 192 -15.63 12.88 -5.04
C ILE A 192 -14.92 13.81 -6.00
N THR A 193 -13.81 14.37 -5.56
CA THR A 193 -12.86 15.09 -6.39
C THR A 193 -11.61 14.27 -6.61
N GLN A 194 -10.92 14.47 -7.73
CA GLN A 194 -9.70 13.72 -8.04
C GLN A 194 -8.58 14.64 -8.52
N LYS A 195 -7.34 14.23 -8.21
CA LYS A 195 -6.11 14.90 -8.67
C LYS A 195 -5.10 13.85 -9.10
N ALA A 196 -4.64 13.93 -10.35
CA ALA A 196 -3.49 13.14 -10.80
C ALA A 196 -2.20 13.72 -10.21
N LEU A 197 -1.31 12.83 -9.83
CA LEU A 197 0.01 13.13 -9.25
C LEU A 197 1.11 12.59 -10.20
N ASP A 198 2.01 11.77 -9.69
CA ASP A 198 3.14 11.24 -10.45
C ASP A 198 2.76 10.11 -11.41
N GLU A 199 3.51 9.96 -12.49
CA GLU A 199 3.48 8.77 -13.34
C GLU A 199 4.00 7.56 -12.53
N CYS A 200 3.41 6.38 -12.75
CA CYS A 200 3.75 5.15 -12.04
C CYS A 200 3.59 3.93 -12.93
N LEU A 201 4.01 2.76 -12.42
CA LEU A 201 3.79 1.48 -13.09
C LEU A 201 3.40 0.42 -12.07
N PHE A 202 2.21 -0.16 -12.27
CA PHE A 202 1.65 -1.22 -11.45
C PHE A 202 1.09 -2.35 -12.32
N VAL A 203 0.99 -3.53 -11.72
CA VAL A 203 0.22 -4.65 -12.29
C VAL A 203 -1.26 -4.28 -12.36
N PRO A 204 -2.04 -4.86 -13.30
CA PRO A 204 -3.46 -4.54 -13.41
C PRO A 204 -4.27 -5.04 -12.22
N LEU A 205 -5.28 -4.28 -11.82
CA LEU A 205 -6.33 -4.73 -10.92
C LEU A 205 -7.22 -5.73 -11.68
N LEU A 206 -7.16 -6.99 -11.26
CA LEU A 206 -7.93 -8.10 -11.86
C LEU A 206 -9.06 -8.51 -10.91
N GLY A 207 -10.19 -8.93 -11.48
CA GLY A 207 -11.29 -9.52 -10.71
C GLY A 207 -11.10 -11.02 -10.48
N GLY A 208 -11.86 -11.55 -9.50
CA GLY A 208 -11.82 -12.93 -9.07
C GLY A 208 -10.60 -13.28 -8.21
N ILE A 209 -10.55 -14.54 -7.77
CA ILE A 209 -9.49 -15.09 -6.91
C ILE A 209 -8.66 -16.13 -7.66
N GLU A 210 -7.43 -16.36 -7.22
CA GLU A 210 -6.47 -17.32 -7.82
C GLU A 210 -5.72 -18.10 -6.75
#